data_42d6c6da1d509f0b149f97268e945276
#
_entry.id   42d6c6da1d509f0b149f97268e945276
#
_cell.length_a   1.000
_cell.length_b   1.000
_cell.length_c   1.000
_cell.angle_alpha   90.00
_cell.angle_beta   90.00
_cell.angle_gamma   90.00
#
_symmetry.space_group_name_H-M   'P 1'
#
loop_
_entity.id
_entity.type
_entity.pdbx_description
1 polymer ?
#
loop_
_entity_poly.entity_id
_entity_poly.type
_entity_poly.pdbx_seq_one_letter_code
_entity_poly.pdbx_strand_id
1 'polypeptide(L)'
;MQEDLKIFFGKIMEDDKQRILRICSVYAKNPEDRKDLFQDVALNIWKALPSFRKEAGIDTWIYRICLNVCMQHSLKFKKITQSTIDIDGIAISDDCNIYNNIENAERIKKLYSCIAQLNEADKLLVLLFLEDLPYKIMSDITGFTENHVAVKLNRVKKKLFNCLNV
;
A
#
# COMPACT_ATOMS: atom_id res chain seq x y z
N MET A 1 18.54 -4.17 -24.78
CA MET A 1 18.62 -3.49 -23.48
C MET A 1 17.35 -2.70 -23.16
N GLN A 2 16.93 -1.71 -23.93
CA GLN A 2 15.66 -1.01 -23.68
C GLN A 2 14.42 -1.89 -23.86
N GLU A 3 14.44 -2.81 -24.81
CA GLU A 3 13.34 -3.73 -25.07
C GLU A 3 13.18 -4.74 -23.91
N ASP A 4 14.29 -5.26 -23.39
CA ASP A 4 14.29 -6.17 -22.24
C ASP A 4 13.73 -5.50 -20.99
N LEU A 5 14.05 -4.21 -20.76
CA LEU A 5 13.49 -3.42 -19.66
C LEU A 5 11.98 -3.19 -19.80
N LYS A 6 11.48 -2.97 -21.02
CA LYS A 6 10.03 -2.84 -21.26
C LYS A 6 9.28 -4.13 -20.99
N ILE A 7 9.82 -5.26 -21.45
CA ILE A 7 9.25 -6.59 -21.22
C ILE A 7 9.23 -6.88 -19.71
N PHE A 8 10.33 -6.61 -19.02
CA PHE A 8 10.44 -6.82 -17.59
C PHE A 8 9.51 -5.92 -16.79
N PHE A 9 9.41 -4.64 -17.15
CA PHE A 9 8.43 -3.71 -16.55
C PHE A 9 6.99 -4.17 -16.79
N GLY A 10 6.66 -4.58 -18.00
CA GLY A 10 5.34 -5.11 -18.33
C GLY A 10 4.95 -6.28 -17.45
N LYS A 11 5.88 -7.22 -17.22
CA LYS A 11 5.69 -8.35 -16.32
C LYS A 11 5.47 -7.91 -14.87
N ILE A 12 6.27 -6.99 -14.35
CA ILE A 12 6.08 -6.41 -13.01
C ILE A 12 4.67 -5.80 -12.89
N MET A 13 4.26 -5.02 -13.87
CA MET A 13 2.95 -4.36 -13.85
C MET A 13 1.79 -5.34 -13.97
N GLU A 14 1.99 -6.50 -14.60
CA GLU A 14 1.00 -7.57 -14.67
C GLU A 14 0.91 -8.33 -13.34
N ASP A 15 2.05 -8.75 -12.80
CA ASP A 15 2.13 -9.59 -11.59
C ASP A 15 1.74 -8.81 -10.32
N ASP A 16 2.17 -7.55 -10.20
CA ASP A 16 2.04 -6.74 -8.99
C ASP A 16 0.92 -5.69 -9.03
N LYS A 17 0.19 -5.57 -10.13
CA LYS A 17 -0.87 -4.56 -10.31
C LYS A 17 -1.86 -4.50 -9.14
N GLN A 18 -2.41 -5.64 -8.75
CA GLN A 18 -3.41 -5.72 -7.68
C GLN A 18 -2.84 -5.32 -6.33
N ARG A 19 -1.61 -5.73 -6.07
CA ARG A 19 -0.85 -5.39 -4.86
C ARG A 19 -0.62 -3.89 -4.76
N ILE A 20 -0.12 -3.27 -5.81
CA ILE A 20 0.09 -1.83 -5.89
C ILE A 20 -1.23 -1.07 -5.71
N LEU A 21 -2.31 -1.51 -6.36
CA LEU A 21 -3.63 -0.90 -6.23
C LEU A 21 -4.18 -0.96 -4.80
N ARG A 22 -3.96 -2.08 -4.09
CA ARG A 22 -4.36 -2.19 -2.66
C ARG A 22 -3.65 -1.17 -1.79
N ILE A 23 -2.35 -1.01 -1.97
CA ILE A 23 -1.56 -0.02 -1.23
C ILE A 23 -2.03 1.40 -1.58
N CYS A 24 -2.18 1.71 -2.86
CA CYS A 24 -2.68 3.01 -3.31
C CYS A 24 -4.07 3.33 -2.73
N SER A 25 -4.96 2.33 -2.60
CA SER A 25 -6.30 2.50 -2.04
C SER A 25 -6.32 2.99 -0.60
N VAL A 26 -5.29 2.68 0.18
CA VAL A 26 -5.17 3.14 1.58
C VAL A 26 -4.76 4.61 1.68
N TYR A 27 -3.99 5.10 0.70
CA TYR A 27 -3.44 6.46 0.69
C TYR A 27 -4.23 7.43 -0.18
N ALA A 28 -4.99 6.93 -1.15
CA ALA A 28 -5.81 7.73 -2.03
C ALA A 28 -7.13 8.16 -1.36
N LYS A 29 -7.63 9.32 -1.73
CA LYS A 29 -8.88 9.88 -1.19
C LYS A 29 -10.12 9.46 -1.95
N ASN A 30 -9.96 9.23 -3.24
CA ASN A 30 -11.04 8.92 -4.18
C ASN A 30 -10.49 8.04 -5.31
N PRO A 31 -11.35 7.45 -6.19
CA PRO A 31 -10.90 6.60 -7.27
C PRO A 31 -9.95 7.27 -8.27
N GLU A 32 -10.13 8.56 -8.54
CA GLU A 32 -9.27 9.31 -9.46
C GLU A 32 -7.88 9.50 -8.86
N ASP A 33 -7.81 9.93 -7.61
CA ASP A 33 -6.56 10.06 -6.85
C ASP A 33 -5.81 8.72 -6.78
N ARG A 34 -6.53 7.61 -6.63
CA ARG A 34 -5.94 6.27 -6.67
C ARG A 34 -5.32 5.93 -8.03
N LYS A 35 -5.98 6.28 -9.12
CA LYS A 35 -5.44 6.09 -10.48
C LYS A 35 -4.17 6.91 -10.69
N ASP A 36 -4.18 8.17 -10.27
CA ASP A 36 -3.03 9.05 -10.36
C ASP A 36 -1.86 8.53 -9.53
N LEU A 37 -2.13 8.10 -8.29
CA LEU A 37 -1.13 7.53 -7.41
C LEU A 37 -0.54 6.23 -7.98
N PHE A 38 -1.38 5.37 -8.56
CA PHE A 38 -0.92 4.17 -9.26
C PHE A 38 0.01 4.50 -10.43
N GLN A 39 -0.33 5.50 -11.23
CA GLN A 39 0.52 5.96 -12.35
C GLN A 39 1.84 6.52 -11.83
N ASP A 40 1.84 7.28 -10.74
CA ASP A 40 3.07 7.79 -10.11
C ASP A 40 3.96 6.65 -9.60
N VAL A 41 3.38 5.62 -8.99
CA VAL A 41 4.12 4.42 -8.59
C VAL A 41 4.72 3.72 -9.80
N ALA A 42 3.94 3.47 -10.84
CA ALA A 42 4.40 2.82 -12.07
C ALA A 42 5.55 3.60 -12.73
N LEU A 43 5.43 4.93 -12.79
CA LEU A 43 6.47 5.80 -13.33
C LEU A 43 7.76 5.75 -12.50
N ASN A 44 7.66 5.71 -11.17
CA ASN A 44 8.83 5.59 -10.30
C ASN A 44 9.50 4.22 -10.40
N ILE A 45 8.72 3.14 -10.52
CA ILE A 45 9.26 1.79 -10.81
C ILE A 45 10.01 1.81 -12.13
N TRP A 46 9.42 2.35 -13.21
CA TRP A 46 10.06 2.46 -14.51
C TRP A 46 11.39 3.21 -14.47
N LYS A 47 11.41 4.36 -13.81
CA LYS A 47 12.63 5.19 -13.68
C LYS A 47 13.73 4.51 -12.86
N ALA A 48 13.36 3.76 -11.84
CA ALA A 48 14.30 3.08 -10.96
C ALA A 48 14.78 1.72 -11.49
N LEU A 49 14.06 1.13 -12.43
CA LEU A 49 14.33 -0.22 -12.95
C LEU A 49 15.75 -0.42 -13.49
N PRO A 50 16.37 0.54 -14.22
CA PRO A 50 17.76 0.40 -14.68
C PRO A 50 18.78 0.28 -13.55
N SER A 51 18.46 0.76 -12.35
CA SER A 51 19.33 0.72 -11.17
C SER A 51 19.07 -0.49 -10.25
N PHE A 52 18.13 -1.34 -10.60
CA PHE A 52 17.83 -2.54 -9.80
C PHE A 52 18.97 -3.55 -9.83
N ARG A 53 19.62 -3.73 -8.67
CA ARG A 53 20.86 -4.55 -8.53
C ARG A 53 20.61 -5.99 -8.09
N LYS A 54 19.37 -6.41 -7.91
CA LYS A 54 19.00 -7.76 -7.40
C LYS A 54 19.55 -8.08 -5.98
N GLU A 55 19.99 -7.10 -5.25
CA GLU A 55 20.48 -7.26 -3.87
C GLU A 55 19.33 -7.61 -2.89
N ALA A 56 18.13 -7.12 -3.16
CA ALA A 56 16.89 -7.53 -2.51
C ALA A 56 16.00 -8.25 -3.53
N GLY A 57 15.06 -9.07 -3.05
CA GLY A 57 14.03 -9.63 -3.91
C GLY A 57 13.25 -8.52 -4.63
N ILE A 58 12.83 -8.77 -5.87
CA ILE A 58 12.09 -7.80 -6.68
C ILE A 58 10.83 -7.30 -5.94
N ASP A 59 10.12 -8.19 -5.25
CA ASP A 59 8.93 -7.84 -4.47
C ASP A 59 9.23 -6.80 -3.39
N THR A 60 10.28 -7.03 -2.60
CA THR A 60 10.73 -6.09 -1.55
C THR A 60 11.10 -4.73 -2.13
N TRP A 61 11.75 -4.72 -3.28
CA TRP A 61 12.14 -3.49 -3.97
C TRP A 61 10.92 -2.72 -4.49
N ILE A 62 9.95 -3.41 -5.11
CA ILE A 62 8.69 -2.81 -5.56
C ILE A 62 7.90 -2.23 -4.38
N TYR A 63 7.81 -2.95 -3.26
CA TYR A 63 7.15 -2.46 -2.05
C TYR A 63 7.76 -1.16 -1.54
N ARG A 64 9.10 -1.09 -1.47
CA ARG A 64 9.79 0.13 -1.03
C ARG A 64 9.45 1.33 -1.91
N ILE A 65 9.45 1.16 -3.23
CA ILE A 65 9.08 2.23 -4.16
C ILE A 65 7.63 2.63 -3.96
N CYS A 66 6.72 1.67 -3.95
CA CYS A 66 5.30 1.90 -3.81
C CYS A 66 4.98 2.67 -2.51
N LEU A 67 5.50 2.19 -1.39
CA LEU A 67 5.29 2.83 -0.08
C LEU A 67 5.90 4.22 -0.01
N ASN A 68 7.11 4.43 -0.54
CA ASN A 68 7.73 5.74 -0.57
C ASN A 68 6.91 6.76 -1.37
N VAL A 69 6.43 6.38 -2.55
CA VAL A 69 5.58 7.23 -3.38
C VAL A 69 4.27 7.56 -2.67
N CYS A 70 3.60 6.57 -2.11
CA CYS A 70 2.35 6.74 -1.39
C CYS A 70 2.50 7.61 -0.14
N MET A 71 3.56 7.41 0.64
CA MET A 71 3.85 8.23 1.82
C MET A 71 4.15 9.68 1.44
N GLN A 72 4.92 9.93 0.38
CA GLN A 72 5.19 11.29 -0.11
C GLN A 72 3.91 11.97 -0.60
N HIS A 73 3.03 11.25 -1.27
CA HIS A 73 1.72 11.73 -1.68
C HIS A 73 0.89 12.17 -0.47
N SER A 74 0.81 11.34 0.56
CA SER A 74 0.11 11.65 1.81
C SER A 74 0.69 12.89 2.52
N LEU A 75 2.02 13.03 2.57
CA LEU A 75 2.68 14.18 3.20
C LEU A 75 2.44 15.49 2.44
N LYS A 76 2.53 15.47 1.10
CA LYS A 76 2.21 16.64 0.26
C LYS A 76 0.78 17.10 0.52
N PHE A 77 -0.13 16.16 0.63
CA PHE A 77 -1.52 16.45 0.85
C PHE A 77 -1.79 17.06 2.24
N LYS A 78 -1.19 16.50 3.31
CA LYS A 78 -1.30 17.06 4.66
C LYS A 78 -0.80 18.52 4.74
N LYS A 79 0.23 18.87 3.97
CA LYS A 79 0.71 20.26 3.85
C LYS A 79 -0.26 21.20 3.16
N ILE A 80 -1.04 20.70 2.20
CA ILE A 80 -2.01 21.48 1.43
C ILE A 80 -3.34 21.63 2.20
N THR A 81 -3.74 20.61 2.96
CA THR A 81 -5.05 20.51 3.62
C THR A 81 -5.04 20.77 5.12
N GLN A 82 -4.14 21.61 5.64
CA GLN A 82 -4.20 22.04 7.05
C GLN A 82 -5.53 22.75 7.43
N SER A 83 -6.53 22.73 6.57
CA SER A 83 -7.84 23.33 6.78
C SER A 83 -8.98 22.57 6.11
N THR A 84 -9.27 21.37 6.45
CA THR A 84 -10.56 20.67 6.33
C THR A 84 -10.37 19.19 6.03
N ILE A 85 -10.71 18.38 7.01
CA ILE A 85 -10.77 16.92 6.87
C ILE A 85 -12.21 16.58 6.50
N ASP A 86 -12.47 16.33 5.22
CA ASP A 86 -13.65 15.61 4.79
C ASP A 86 -13.32 14.11 4.65
N ILE A 87 -13.95 13.31 5.51
CA ILE A 87 -13.72 11.86 5.65
C ILE A 87 -14.57 11.05 4.67
N ASP A 88 -15.30 11.69 3.76
CA ASP A 88 -16.25 11.04 2.85
C ASP A 88 -15.63 10.65 1.51
N GLY A 89 -14.81 9.60 1.45
CA GLY A 89 -14.33 9.19 0.14
C GLY A 89 -13.32 8.07 0.04
N ILE A 90 -13.39 7.04 0.87
CA ILE A 90 -12.60 5.84 0.60
C ILE A 90 -13.30 5.05 -0.51
N ALA A 91 -12.92 5.31 -1.73
CA ALA A 91 -13.42 4.58 -2.88
C ALA A 91 -12.55 3.36 -3.13
N ILE A 92 -12.99 2.25 -2.61
CA ILE A 92 -12.57 0.94 -3.11
C ILE A 92 -13.32 0.74 -4.41
N SER A 93 -12.62 0.80 -5.54
CA SER A 93 -13.27 0.52 -6.81
C SER A 93 -13.57 -0.97 -6.95
N ASP A 94 -14.68 -1.27 -7.61
CA ASP A 94 -15.22 -2.61 -7.87
C ASP A 94 -14.31 -3.55 -8.71
N ASP A 95 -13.09 -3.14 -9.06
CA ASP A 95 -12.16 -3.94 -9.86
C ASP A 95 -11.41 -5.04 -9.09
N CYS A 96 -11.63 -5.17 -7.79
CA CYS A 96 -11.21 -6.38 -7.05
C CYS A 96 -12.26 -7.48 -7.25
N ASN A 97 -12.21 -8.13 -8.38
CA ASN A 97 -13.11 -9.21 -8.83
C ASN A 97 -12.95 -10.53 -8.04
N ILE A 98 -12.64 -10.46 -6.74
CA ILE A 98 -12.46 -11.64 -5.87
C ILE A 98 -13.67 -11.87 -4.94
N TYR A 99 -14.63 -10.93 -4.86
CA TYR A 99 -15.67 -10.99 -3.84
C TYR A 99 -17.07 -11.09 -4.45
N ASN A 100 -17.52 -12.34 -4.62
CA ASN A 100 -18.89 -12.66 -5.07
C ASN A 100 -19.97 -12.42 -4.01
N ASN A 101 -19.68 -11.70 -2.91
CA ASN A 101 -20.63 -11.42 -1.85
C ASN A 101 -20.56 -9.95 -1.42
N ILE A 102 -21.70 -9.26 -1.50
CA ILE A 102 -21.87 -7.85 -1.10
C ILE A 102 -21.41 -7.61 0.36
N GLU A 103 -21.71 -8.54 1.27
CA GLU A 103 -21.31 -8.47 2.67
C GLU A 103 -19.76 -8.47 2.85
N ASN A 104 -19.05 -9.25 2.06
CA ASN A 104 -17.58 -9.29 2.09
C ASN A 104 -16.96 -7.99 1.54
N ALA A 105 -17.55 -7.42 0.50
CA ALA A 105 -17.11 -6.14 -0.06
C ALA A 105 -17.23 -5.00 0.96
N GLU A 106 -18.34 -4.94 1.71
CA GLU A 106 -18.55 -3.94 2.76
C GLU A 106 -17.57 -4.11 3.93
N ARG A 107 -17.32 -5.34 4.37
CA ARG A 107 -16.34 -5.65 5.42
C ARG A 107 -14.93 -5.22 5.03
N ILE A 108 -14.54 -5.47 3.80
CA ILE A 108 -13.24 -5.07 3.26
C ILE A 108 -13.15 -3.56 3.16
N LYS A 109 -14.18 -2.90 2.69
CA LYS A 109 -14.24 -1.44 2.65
C LYS A 109 -14.08 -0.85 4.05
N LYS A 110 -14.76 -1.40 5.06
CA LYS A 110 -14.60 -1.00 6.45
C LYS A 110 -13.18 -1.24 6.97
N LEU A 111 -12.57 -2.38 6.64
CA LEU A 111 -11.18 -2.68 7.02
C LEU A 111 -10.21 -1.63 6.46
N TYR A 112 -10.27 -1.33 5.17
CA TYR A 112 -9.41 -0.32 4.56
C TYR A 112 -9.66 1.08 5.13
N SER A 113 -10.89 1.41 5.47
CA SER A 113 -11.23 2.65 6.19
C SER A 113 -10.55 2.72 7.56
N CYS A 114 -10.59 1.63 8.33
CA CYS A 114 -9.90 1.55 9.61
C CYS A 114 -8.37 1.64 9.46
N ILE A 115 -7.81 1.00 8.44
CA ILE A 115 -6.36 1.08 8.14
C ILE A 115 -5.95 2.51 7.78
N ALA A 116 -6.74 3.22 7.00
CA ALA A 116 -6.46 4.59 6.59
C ALA A 116 -6.40 5.57 7.78
N GLN A 117 -7.07 5.27 8.89
CA GLN A 117 -7.06 6.06 10.13
C GLN A 117 -5.84 5.80 11.03
N LEU A 118 -5.06 4.76 10.75
CA LEU A 118 -3.85 4.47 11.51
C LEU A 118 -2.75 5.52 11.26
N ASN A 119 -1.82 5.63 12.19
CA ASN A 119 -0.60 6.40 11.93
C ASN A 119 0.24 5.73 10.83
N GLU A 120 1.19 6.45 10.23
CA GLU A 120 1.93 5.98 9.05
C GLU A 120 2.73 4.69 9.34
N ALA A 121 3.33 4.56 10.52
CA ALA A 121 4.09 3.36 10.88
C ALA A 121 3.20 2.12 11.06
N ASP A 122 2.06 2.28 11.71
CA ASP A 122 1.09 1.20 11.91
C ASP A 122 0.43 0.80 10.58
N LYS A 123 0.09 1.77 9.74
CA LYS A 123 -0.45 1.58 8.39
C LYS A 123 0.49 0.77 7.51
N LEU A 124 1.76 1.17 7.48
CA LEU A 124 2.81 0.47 6.75
C LEU A 124 2.91 -1.00 7.15
N LEU A 125 2.98 -1.27 8.46
CA LEU A 125 3.10 -2.65 8.97
C LEU A 125 1.89 -3.51 8.63
N VAL A 126 0.68 -2.96 8.73
CA VAL A 126 -0.55 -3.69 8.36
C VAL A 126 -0.58 -4.02 6.88
N LEU A 127 -0.22 -3.08 6.01
CA LEU A 127 -0.17 -3.33 4.58
C LEU A 127 0.79 -4.46 4.22
N LEU A 128 1.99 -4.46 4.81
CA LEU A 128 2.96 -5.54 4.62
C LEU A 128 2.47 -6.88 5.19
N PHE A 129 1.77 -6.85 6.33
CA PHE A 129 1.18 -8.04 6.94
C PHE A 129 0.05 -8.63 6.07
N LEU A 130 -0.79 -7.81 5.47
CA LEU A 130 -1.86 -8.25 4.58
C LEU A 130 -1.35 -8.88 3.28
N GLU A 131 -0.10 -8.58 2.90
CA GLU A 131 0.59 -9.24 1.79
C GLU A 131 1.33 -10.51 2.21
N ASP A 132 1.09 -10.98 3.45
CA ASP A 132 1.63 -12.23 3.99
C ASP A 132 3.17 -12.30 4.01
N LEU A 133 3.82 -11.14 4.20
CA LEU A 133 5.26 -11.05 4.26
C LEU A 133 5.81 -11.53 5.61
N PRO A 134 6.92 -12.29 5.63
CA PRO A 134 7.58 -12.66 6.87
C PRO A 134 8.11 -11.44 7.63
N TYR A 135 8.18 -11.51 8.95
CA TYR A 135 8.66 -10.42 9.80
C TYR A 135 10.08 -9.95 9.45
N LYS A 136 10.92 -10.87 8.98
CA LYS A 136 12.27 -10.53 8.49
C LYS A 136 12.21 -9.55 7.31
N ILE A 137 11.36 -9.83 6.32
CA ILE A 137 11.18 -8.95 5.16
C ILE A 137 10.53 -7.63 5.57
N MET A 138 9.56 -7.67 6.48
CA MET A 138 8.96 -6.45 7.04
C MET A 138 10.00 -5.60 7.78
N SER A 139 10.89 -6.24 8.53
CA SER A 139 12.04 -5.59 9.19
C SER A 139 12.98 -4.91 8.18
N ASP A 140 13.31 -5.60 7.09
CA ASP A 140 14.17 -5.06 6.02
C ASP A 140 13.53 -3.85 5.30
N ILE A 141 12.22 -3.85 5.12
CA ILE A 141 11.49 -2.75 4.47
C ILE A 141 11.34 -1.54 5.40
N THR A 142 10.99 -1.78 6.66
CA THR A 142 10.64 -0.70 7.60
C THR A 142 11.81 -0.14 8.38
N GLY A 143 12.89 -0.90 8.50
CA GLY A 143 14.01 -0.60 9.38
C GLY A 143 13.77 -0.89 10.86
N PHE A 144 12.61 -1.45 11.23
CA PHE A 144 12.34 -1.93 12.57
C PHE A 144 12.97 -3.31 12.80
N THR A 145 13.26 -3.66 14.04
CA THR A 145 13.65 -5.04 14.38
C THR A 145 12.45 -5.97 14.25
N GLU A 146 12.69 -7.26 13.99
CA GLU A 146 11.61 -8.26 13.90
C GLU A 146 10.73 -8.30 15.16
N ASN A 147 11.35 -8.18 16.33
CA ASN A 147 10.63 -8.13 17.62
C ASN A 147 9.75 -6.86 17.70
N HIS A 148 10.24 -5.72 17.26
CA HIS A 148 9.45 -4.48 17.21
C HIS A 148 8.27 -4.60 16.23
N VAL A 149 8.48 -5.22 15.07
CA VAL A 149 7.42 -5.55 14.11
C VAL A 149 6.32 -6.40 14.77
N ALA A 150 6.70 -7.49 15.46
CA ALA A 150 5.75 -8.37 16.13
C ALA A 150 4.92 -7.65 17.20
N VAL A 151 5.57 -6.87 18.06
CA VAL A 151 4.90 -6.10 19.13
C VAL A 151 3.97 -5.05 18.56
N LYS A 152 4.41 -4.29 17.57
CA LYS A 152 3.58 -3.27 16.91
C LYS A 152 2.38 -3.91 16.22
N LEU A 153 2.56 -4.98 15.47
CA LEU A 153 1.45 -5.67 14.80
C LEU A 153 0.39 -6.16 15.78
N ASN A 154 0.79 -6.71 16.93
CA ASN A 154 -0.18 -7.12 17.96
C ASN A 154 -1.01 -5.94 18.46
N ARG A 155 -0.41 -4.77 18.67
CA ARG A 155 -1.12 -3.56 19.08
C ARG A 155 -2.07 -3.06 17.98
N VAL A 156 -1.60 -3.07 16.74
CA VAL A 156 -2.38 -2.60 15.58
C VAL A 156 -3.57 -3.52 15.31
N LYS A 157 -3.38 -4.85 15.40
CA LYS A 157 -4.48 -5.82 15.29
C LYS A 157 -5.59 -5.55 16.30
N LYS A 158 -5.25 -5.20 17.54
CA LYS A 158 -6.24 -4.82 18.56
C LYS A 158 -6.98 -3.52 18.20
N LYS A 159 -6.25 -2.51 17.70
CA LYS A 159 -6.88 -1.26 17.23
C LYS A 159 -7.85 -1.52 16.08
N LEU A 160 -7.45 -2.33 15.10
CA LEU A 160 -8.30 -2.68 13.96
C LEU A 160 -9.51 -3.49 14.40
N PHE A 161 -9.34 -4.46 15.28
CA PHE A 161 -10.45 -5.24 15.84
C PHE A 161 -11.48 -4.32 16.50
N ASN A 162 -11.06 -3.37 17.31
CA ASN A 162 -11.95 -2.40 17.95
C ASN A 162 -12.65 -1.51 16.91
N CYS A 163 -11.94 -1.05 15.89
CA CYS A 163 -12.52 -0.22 14.82
C CYS A 163 -13.58 -1.00 14.01
N LEU A 164 -13.33 -2.27 13.73
CA LEU A 164 -14.25 -3.11 12.95
C LEU A 164 -15.52 -3.48 13.71
N ASN A 165 -15.47 -3.56 15.04
CA ASN A 165 -16.58 -3.98 15.89
C ASN A 165 -17.40 -2.79 16.45
N VAL A 166 -17.06 -1.60 16.08
CA VAL A 166 -17.89 -0.41 16.31
C VAL A 166 -18.82 -0.22 15.12
#